data_ecb52d66a43a074cead1b4a06b816509
#
_entry.id   ecb52d66a43a074cead1b4a06b816509
#
_cell.length_a   1.000
_cell.length_b   1.000
_cell.length_c   1.000
_cell.angle_alpha   90.00
_cell.angle_beta   90.00
_cell.angle_gamma   90.00
#
_symmetry.space_group_name_H-M   'P 1'
#
loop_
_entity.id
_entity.type
_entity.pdbx_description
1 polymer ?
#
loop_
_entity_poly.entity_id
_entity_poly.type
_entity_poly.pdbx_seq_one_letter_code
_entity_poly.pdbx_strand_id
1 'polypeptide(L)'
;EQSYYRTGGDVKVITREEIEKRHYTDVTEAIKRIPGVTFQNCGYRGGEYGYNSFNNSMSINGDSRVIILVDGRRIDNSTSTRFGSTTNGGTRTMADLNQVISVEAVDKIEVIKGPGASVYGADATGGVINIITRKGGQENKGSIDLATGSWHKHIYNLSYSGSAGNDGSWHYFVSANRNMASNSKYKDGVTGNNYTYEGTNYKEEGVNLRVDKDFNEKQNLKIWYDHQNGKDGYPITARNYKYWSQEGWDQTLDNLNKVPKKDNPGYRNFFSLDALCGSYNSYKSNDVDVTFTFDKDNGMDSFIRVYNQNHHYWGRDVYPDWEKGWGFPDNPNFKDFMATQGPFDMSPTRIRNEKNRGVQLQYGKSVGVNDLLASLTYDKAKTYTRSYKMADKVWKTAIVERDSILGFVQDKVHINDKWDLTPAIRYSHYGTFDNTSEDGSASSVNNSSSSTITPTINTQYAFDDTMSAYFGWTKVYRPVKAGDLSLQDSNLWNGMKLEDEKGDVWTFGLRKDISDKTSLAVHYDWTNMSNAVTSYSVMTKIVNNVPQYENRAVNA
;
A
#
# COMPACT_ATOMS: atom_id res chain seq x y z
N GLU A 1 -21.63 10.39 -1.75
CA GLU A 1 -20.62 10.62 -2.59
C GLU A 1 -19.76 11.80 -2.22
N GLN A 2 -18.45 11.65 -2.35
CA GLN A 2 -17.52 12.53 -1.63
C GLN A 2 -16.99 13.69 -2.48
N SER A 3 -17.79 14.22 -3.40
CA SER A 3 -17.44 15.43 -4.16
C SER A 3 -17.17 16.64 -3.25
N TYR A 4 -17.71 16.60 -2.06
CA TYR A 4 -17.55 17.64 -1.04
C TYR A 4 -16.08 17.83 -0.60
N TYR A 5 -15.27 16.77 -0.56
CA TYR A 5 -13.87 16.84 -0.18
C TYR A 5 -12.95 17.39 -1.29
N ARG A 6 -13.50 17.64 -2.47
CA ARG A 6 -12.76 18.10 -3.64
C ARG A 6 -12.57 19.60 -3.61
N THR A 7 -11.83 20.07 -2.66
CA THR A 7 -11.49 21.49 -2.56
C THR A 7 -10.03 21.69 -2.89
N GLY A 8 -9.77 22.46 -3.97
CA GLY A 8 -8.46 23.01 -4.27
C GLY A 8 -7.35 21.99 -4.53
N GLY A 9 -7.58 20.99 -5.37
CA GLY A 9 -6.57 20.03 -5.77
C GLY A 9 -6.81 19.43 -7.15
N ASP A 10 -5.82 18.75 -7.69
CA ASP A 10 -6.00 17.93 -8.89
C ASP A 10 -6.60 16.57 -8.50
N VAL A 11 -7.84 16.34 -8.88
CA VAL A 11 -8.55 15.09 -8.62
C VAL A 11 -8.79 14.35 -9.93
N LYS A 12 -8.31 13.13 -10.01
CA LYS A 12 -8.60 12.21 -11.11
C LYS A 12 -9.50 11.08 -10.60
N VAL A 13 -10.53 10.78 -11.36
CA VAL A 13 -11.48 9.71 -11.05
C VAL A 13 -11.43 8.66 -12.15
N ILE A 14 -11.24 7.42 -11.76
CA ILE A 14 -11.40 6.25 -12.62
C ILE A 14 -12.76 5.67 -12.26
N THR A 15 -13.69 5.70 -13.19
CA THR A 15 -15.05 5.23 -13.00
C THR A 15 -15.18 3.73 -13.23
N ARG A 16 -16.27 3.12 -12.74
CA ARG A 16 -16.59 1.71 -13.03
C ARG A 16 -16.68 1.46 -14.52
N GLU A 17 -17.30 2.35 -15.28
CA GLU A 17 -17.37 2.24 -16.74
C GLU A 17 -15.99 2.20 -17.40
N GLU A 18 -15.04 3.01 -16.92
CA GLU A 18 -13.67 2.99 -17.42
C GLU A 18 -12.97 1.69 -17.05
N ILE A 19 -13.15 1.19 -15.82
CA ILE A 19 -12.59 -0.09 -15.38
C ILE A 19 -13.07 -1.23 -16.29
N GLU A 20 -14.37 -1.29 -16.54
CA GLU A 20 -14.98 -2.31 -17.40
C GLU A 20 -14.55 -2.18 -18.86
N LYS A 21 -14.61 -0.97 -19.41
CA LYS A 21 -14.27 -0.71 -20.83
C LYS A 21 -12.81 -0.99 -21.16
N ARG A 22 -11.91 -0.75 -20.20
CA ARG A 22 -10.47 -1.00 -20.38
C ARG A 22 -10.04 -2.39 -19.90
N HIS A 23 -10.96 -3.16 -19.34
CA HIS A 23 -10.70 -4.51 -18.79
C HIS A 23 -9.52 -4.54 -17.83
N TYR A 24 -9.46 -3.55 -16.91
CA TYR A 24 -8.44 -3.57 -15.87
C TYR A 24 -8.59 -4.81 -14.99
N THR A 25 -7.50 -5.52 -14.81
CA THR A 25 -7.47 -6.79 -14.08
C THR A 25 -7.15 -6.62 -12.61
N ASP A 26 -6.66 -5.44 -12.24
CA ASP A 26 -6.34 -5.09 -10.87
C ASP A 26 -6.36 -3.57 -10.62
N VAL A 27 -6.42 -3.20 -9.35
CA VAL A 27 -6.48 -1.79 -8.91
C VAL A 27 -5.19 -1.04 -9.26
N THR A 28 -4.04 -1.69 -9.14
CA THR A 28 -2.75 -1.09 -9.48
C THR A 28 -2.68 -0.75 -10.97
N GLU A 29 -3.17 -1.63 -11.83
CA GLU A 29 -3.23 -1.40 -13.27
C GLU A 29 -4.08 -0.18 -13.60
N ALA A 30 -5.20 -0.02 -12.92
CA ALA A 30 -6.10 1.11 -13.14
C ALA A 30 -5.43 2.45 -12.83
N ILE A 31 -4.72 2.57 -11.71
CA ILE A 31 -4.15 3.85 -11.28
C ILE A 31 -2.82 4.20 -11.93
N LYS A 32 -2.02 3.23 -12.38
CA LYS A 32 -0.70 3.52 -12.98
C LYS A 32 -0.75 4.34 -14.27
N ARG A 33 -1.93 4.49 -14.87
CA ARG A 33 -2.14 5.30 -16.07
C ARG A 33 -2.48 6.76 -15.79
N ILE A 34 -2.67 7.10 -14.53
CA ILE A 34 -2.96 8.48 -14.13
C ILE A 34 -1.66 9.31 -14.23
N PRO A 35 -1.66 10.45 -14.93
CA PRO A 35 -0.50 11.32 -15.00
C PRO A 35 0.01 11.70 -13.61
N GLY A 36 1.32 11.63 -13.40
CA GLY A 36 1.97 11.92 -12.12
C GLY A 36 2.01 10.73 -11.16
N VAL A 37 1.28 9.65 -11.39
CA VAL A 37 1.43 8.40 -10.63
C VAL A 37 2.55 7.59 -11.24
N THR A 38 3.53 7.24 -10.44
CA THR A 38 4.65 6.40 -10.85
C THR A 38 4.84 5.23 -9.88
N PHE A 39 5.28 4.12 -10.43
CA PHE A 39 5.65 2.93 -9.66
C PHE A 39 7.13 2.70 -9.85
N GLN A 40 7.86 2.61 -8.75
CA GLN A 40 9.30 2.36 -8.75
C GLN A 40 9.57 0.88 -8.47
N ASN A 41 10.43 0.26 -9.26
CA ASN A 41 10.74 -1.18 -9.18
C ASN A 41 9.47 -2.04 -9.30
N CYS A 42 8.61 -1.68 -10.21
CA CYS A 42 7.31 -2.30 -10.34
C CYS A 42 7.43 -3.80 -10.52
N GLY A 43 7.16 -4.51 -9.46
CA GLY A 43 6.66 -5.81 -9.61
C GLY A 43 5.41 -5.73 -10.48
N TYR A 44 5.31 -6.60 -11.41
CA TYR A 44 4.16 -6.66 -12.25
C TYR A 44 3.49 -8.01 -12.05
N ARG A 45 2.20 -7.96 -11.91
CA ARG A 45 1.43 -9.18 -11.84
C ARG A 45 1.45 -9.89 -13.17
N GLY A 46 1.49 -11.18 -13.11
CA GLY A 46 1.55 -12.01 -14.28
C GLY A 46 2.96 -12.25 -14.76
N GLY A 47 3.94 -12.01 -13.92
CA GLY A 47 5.31 -12.39 -14.15
C GLY A 47 6.09 -11.50 -15.08
N GLU A 48 5.59 -10.32 -15.40
CA GLU A 48 6.34 -9.37 -16.23
C GLU A 48 7.46 -8.72 -15.45
N TYR A 49 7.23 -8.51 -14.16
CA TYR A 49 8.22 -8.04 -13.22
C TYR A 49 8.04 -8.85 -11.95
N GLY A 50 9.02 -9.25 -11.34
CA GLY A 50 8.86 -9.94 -10.10
C GLY A 50 8.17 -9.08 -9.06
N TYR A 51 7.29 -9.66 -8.33
CA TYR A 51 6.68 -9.04 -7.19
C TYR A 51 7.62 -9.17 -5.98
N ASN A 52 8.21 -8.07 -5.58
CA ASN A 52 8.92 -7.98 -4.31
C ASN A 52 8.27 -6.88 -3.49
N SER A 53 7.59 -7.27 -2.43
CA SER A 53 6.89 -6.35 -1.54
C SER A 53 7.77 -5.25 -0.93
N PHE A 54 9.10 -5.45 -0.89
CA PHE A 54 10.03 -4.44 -0.41
C PHE A 54 10.48 -3.43 -1.46
N ASN A 55 10.34 -3.77 -2.73
CA ASN A 55 10.85 -2.95 -3.84
C ASN A 55 9.75 -2.24 -4.63
N ASN A 56 8.49 -2.62 -4.43
CA ASN A 56 7.38 -1.95 -5.08
C ASN A 56 6.96 -0.73 -4.27
N SER A 57 7.24 0.42 -4.80
CA SER A 57 6.79 1.68 -4.24
C SER A 57 6.00 2.48 -5.27
N MET A 58 5.05 3.23 -4.77
CA MET A 58 4.23 4.13 -5.54
C MET A 58 4.52 5.57 -5.10
N SER A 59 4.55 6.48 -6.07
CA SER A 59 4.61 7.90 -5.80
C SER A 59 3.62 8.68 -6.65
N ILE A 60 3.20 9.82 -6.14
CA ILE A 60 2.40 10.80 -6.87
C ILE A 60 3.23 12.08 -6.94
N ASN A 61 3.47 12.58 -8.14
CA ASN A 61 4.32 13.75 -8.40
C ASN A 61 5.72 13.64 -7.77
N GLY A 62 6.27 12.42 -7.73
CA GLY A 62 7.60 12.14 -7.16
C GLY A 62 7.62 11.93 -5.64
N ASP A 63 6.53 12.17 -4.91
CA ASP A 63 6.44 11.91 -3.47
C ASP A 63 5.78 10.56 -3.19
N SER A 64 6.47 9.70 -2.45
CA SER A 64 6.01 8.35 -2.08
C SER A 64 5.16 8.32 -0.80
N ARG A 65 4.90 9.46 -0.17
CA ARG A 65 4.02 9.58 1.00
C ARG A 65 2.55 9.63 0.56
N VAL A 66 2.07 8.51 0.07
CA VAL A 66 0.70 8.36 -0.45
C VAL A 66 -0.16 7.63 0.56
N ILE A 67 -1.32 8.17 0.88
CA ILE A 67 -2.33 7.52 1.73
C ILE A 67 -3.29 6.72 0.86
N ILE A 68 -3.61 5.52 1.29
CA ILE A 68 -4.60 4.66 0.63
C ILE A 68 -5.81 4.48 1.53
N LEU A 69 -6.99 4.71 0.96
CA LEU A 69 -8.27 4.62 1.65
C LEU A 69 -9.20 3.63 0.94
N VAL A 70 -10.07 3.00 1.72
CA VAL A 70 -11.26 2.29 1.24
C VAL A 70 -12.48 2.95 1.87
N ASP A 71 -13.36 3.49 1.07
CA ASP A 71 -14.54 4.28 1.50
C ASP A 71 -14.17 5.38 2.51
N GLY A 72 -13.05 6.09 2.30
CA GLY A 72 -12.56 7.14 3.18
C GLY A 72 -11.88 6.65 4.47
N ARG A 73 -11.75 5.35 4.70
CA ARG A 73 -11.04 4.76 5.84
C ARG A 73 -9.62 4.39 5.46
N ARG A 74 -8.64 4.80 6.23
CA ARG A 74 -7.23 4.44 6.03
C ARG A 74 -7.01 2.95 6.20
N ILE A 75 -6.19 2.38 5.34
CA ILE A 75 -5.77 0.97 5.43
C ILE A 75 -4.40 0.81 6.09
N ASP A 76 -3.60 1.86 6.16
CA ASP A 76 -2.36 1.91 6.93
C ASP A 76 -2.61 2.47 8.33
N ASN A 77 -1.66 2.24 9.22
CA ASN A 77 -1.69 2.76 10.58
C ASN A 77 -0.27 2.99 11.10
N SER A 78 -0.15 3.56 12.31
CA SER A 78 1.14 3.92 12.89
C SER A 78 2.04 2.73 13.25
N THR A 79 1.51 1.52 13.34
CA THR A 79 2.29 0.29 13.58
C THR A 79 2.56 -0.50 12.29
N SER A 80 1.94 -0.13 11.17
CA SER A 80 2.15 -0.80 9.90
C SER A 80 3.59 -0.66 9.43
N THR A 81 4.15 -1.77 8.98
CA THR A 81 5.46 -1.80 8.33
C THR A 81 5.34 -1.88 6.81
N ARG A 82 4.12 -1.86 6.29
CA ARG A 82 3.84 -2.13 4.88
C ARG A 82 3.56 -0.87 4.09
N PHE A 83 2.68 -0.01 4.60
CA PHE A 83 2.29 1.22 3.93
C PHE A 83 2.92 2.44 4.61
N GLY A 84 3.58 3.28 3.83
CA GLY A 84 4.18 4.50 4.34
C GLY A 84 5.35 4.31 5.31
N SER A 85 6.00 3.15 5.28
CA SER A 85 7.21 2.87 6.06
C SER A 85 8.45 3.40 5.34
N THR A 86 9.44 3.86 6.12
CA THR A 86 10.74 4.32 5.60
C THR A 86 11.80 3.22 5.51
N THR A 87 11.45 1.97 5.76
CA THR A 87 12.42 0.87 5.65
C THR A 87 13.05 0.82 4.26
N ASN A 88 14.36 0.65 4.20
CA ASN A 88 15.17 0.57 2.99
C ASN A 88 15.29 1.85 2.15
N GLY A 89 15.46 3.00 2.79
CA GLY A 89 15.91 4.22 2.11
C GLY A 89 14.83 5.13 1.61
N GLY A 90 13.83 5.36 2.39
CA GLY A 90 12.79 6.36 2.17
C GLY A 90 11.39 5.87 2.51
N THR A 91 10.48 6.81 2.68
CA THR A 91 9.06 6.51 2.87
C THR A 91 8.51 5.83 1.61
N ARG A 92 7.88 4.69 1.78
CA ARG A 92 7.34 3.92 0.66
C ARG A 92 5.91 3.52 0.92
N THR A 93 5.08 3.70 -0.09
CA THR A 93 3.75 3.09 -0.15
C THR A 93 3.83 1.88 -1.06
N MET A 94 3.41 0.74 -0.56
CA MET A 94 3.42 -0.51 -1.32
C MET A 94 2.47 -0.41 -2.50
N ALA A 95 2.91 -0.89 -3.65
CA ALA A 95 2.17 -0.75 -4.90
C ALA A 95 1.09 -1.82 -5.12
N ASP A 96 1.09 -2.89 -4.34
CA ASP A 96 0.11 -3.96 -4.53
C ASP A 96 -1.20 -3.69 -3.79
N LEU A 97 -2.07 -2.96 -4.44
CA LEU A 97 -3.39 -2.61 -3.91
C LEU A 97 -4.41 -3.76 -3.99
N ASN A 98 -4.10 -4.82 -4.70
CA ASN A 98 -5.02 -5.96 -4.77
C ASN A 98 -5.01 -6.82 -3.51
N GLN A 99 -3.99 -6.69 -2.68
CA GLN A 99 -4.03 -7.27 -1.35
C GLN A 99 -5.00 -6.52 -0.43
N VAL A 100 -5.52 -5.38 -0.87
CA VAL A 100 -6.48 -4.54 -0.15
C VAL A 100 -7.90 -4.85 -0.59
N ILE A 101 -8.13 -4.92 -1.90
CA ILE A 101 -9.46 -5.13 -2.48
C ILE A 101 -9.32 -5.60 -3.94
N SER A 102 -10.21 -6.48 -4.36
CA SER A 102 -10.34 -6.87 -5.76
C SER A 102 -10.92 -5.71 -6.59
N VAL A 103 -10.43 -5.54 -7.82
CA VAL A 103 -10.98 -4.55 -8.77
C VAL A 103 -12.47 -4.76 -9.05
N GLU A 104 -12.95 -5.99 -8.94
CA GLU A 104 -14.38 -6.31 -9.14
C GLU A 104 -15.27 -5.66 -8.08
N ALA A 105 -14.77 -5.48 -6.86
CA ALA A 105 -15.50 -4.82 -5.77
C ALA A 105 -15.40 -3.28 -5.80
N VAL A 106 -14.69 -2.70 -6.78
CA VAL A 106 -14.46 -1.27 -6.89
C VAL A 106 -15.51 -0.60 -7.78
N ASP A 107 -16.17 0.44 -7.28
CA ASP A 107 -17.06 1.31 -8.03
C ASP A 107 -16.28 2.41 -8.77
N LYS A 108 -15.41 3.09 -8.05
CA LYS A 108 -14.52 4.11 -8.60
C LYS A 108 -13.27 4.26 -7.75
N ILE A 109 -12.24 4.83 -8.35
CA ILE A 109 -11.00 5.19 -7.67
C ILE A 109 -10.78 6.68 -7.83
N GLU A 110 -10.58 7.38 -6.72
CA GLU A 110 -10.27 8.79 -6.69
C GLU A 110 -8.79 8.97 -6.33
N VAL A 111 -8.04 9.64 -7.19
CA VAL A 111 -6.64 10.01 -6.92
C VAL A 111 -6.61 11.51 -6.69
N ILE A 112 -6.31 11.91 -5.47
CA ILE A 112 -6.34 13.29 -4.99
C ILE A 112 -4.89 13.73 -4.76
N LYS A 113 -4.49 14.78 -5.44
CA LYS A 113 -3.14 15.35 -5.36
C LYS A 113 -3.18 16.71 -4.68
N GLY A 114 -2.09 17.06 -4.01
CA GLY A 114 -1.94 18.35 -3.36
C GLY A 114 -2.74 18.50 -2.04
N PRO A 115 -2.91 19.72 -1.53
CA PRO A 115 -3.45 20.01 -0.20
C PRO A 115 -4.87 19.53 0.06
N GLY A 116 -5.68 19.30 -0.95
CA GLY A 116 -7.00 18.66 -0.81
C GLY A 116 -6.95 17.27 -0.19
N ALA A 117 -5.80 16.63 -0.26
CA ALA A 117 -5.53 15.33 0.38
C ALA A 117 -5.44 15.42 1.92
N SER A 118 -5.17 16.59 2.49
CA SER A 118 -5.01 16.80 3.94
C SER A 118 -6.26 16.47 4.76
N VAL A 119 -7.43 16.48 4.13
CA VAL A 119 -8.70 16.02 4.74
C VAL A 119 -8.59 14.58 5.23
N TYR A 120 -7.81 13.76 4.54
CA TYR A 120 -7.68 12.32 4.83
C TYR A 120 -6.51 11.98 5.75
N GLY A 121 -5.54 12.89 5.90
CA GLY A 121 -4.40 12.71 6.79
C GLY A 121 -3.37 13.81 6.64
N ALA A 122 -2.75 14.18 7.75
CA ALA A 122 -1.70 15.18 7.77
C ALA A 122 -0.40 14.75 7.06
N ASP A 123 -0.26 13.45 6.81
CA ASP A 123 0.90 12.82 6.16
C ASP A 123 0.71 12.56 4.65
N ALA A 124 -0.35 13.08 4.05
CA ALA A 124 -0.66 12.92 2.62
C ALA A 124 0.10 13.91 1.72
N THR A 125 1.43 13.97 1.83
CA THR A 125 2.23 14.93 1.03
C THR A 125 2.23 14.59 -0.45
N GLY A 126 2.30 13.31 -0.80
CA GLY A 126 2.21 12.84 -2.18
C GLY A 126 0.79 12.83 -2.71
N GLY A 127 -0.20 12.66 -1.84
CA GLY A 127 -1.60 12.57 -2.22
C GLY A 127 -2.34 11.39 -1.58
N VAL A 128 -3.56 11.18 -2.06
CA VAL A 128 -4.47 10.14 -1.55
C VAL A 128 -5.04 9.34 -2.71
N ILE A 129 -5.12 8.03 -2.52
CA ILE A 129 -5.91 7.13 -3.36
C ILE A 129 -7.08 6.64 -2.52
N ASN A 130 -8.29 7.03 -2.91
CA ASN A 130 -9.52 6.62 -2.25
C ASN A 130 -10.29 5.65 -3.15
N ILE A 131 -10.40 4.42 -2.71
CA ILE A 131 -11.10 3.33 -3.41
C ILE A 131 -12.52 3.27 -2.86
N ILE A 132 -13.50 3.48 -3.72
CA ILE A 132 -14.92 3.43 -3.35
C ILE A 132 -15.48 2.07 -3.73
N THR A 133 -16.13 1.41 -2.76
CA THR A 133 -16.69 0.07 -2.93
C THR A 133 -18.03 0.09 -3.65
N ARG A 134 -18.31 -0.96 -4.43
CA ARG A 134 -19.59 -1.11 -5.14
C ARG A 134 -20.74 -1.35 -4.15
N LYS A 135 -21.85 -0.66 -4.41
CA LYS A 135 -23.15 -0.86 -3.76
C LYS A 135 -24.10 -1.57 -4.74
N GLY A 136 -25.04 -2.35 -4.25
CA GLY A 136 -26.11 -2.92 -5.06
C GLY A 136 -27.01 -1.83 -5.65
N GLY A 137 -27.40 -1.97 -6.91
CA GLY A 137 -28.40 -1.12 -7.57
C GLY A 137 -29.83 -1.57 -7.25
N GLN A 138 -30.81 -0.91 -7.87
CA GLN A 138 -32.21 -1.31 -7.75
C GLN A 138 -32.51 -2.63 -8.50
N GLU A 139 -31.83 -2.84 -9.62
CA GLU A 139 -32.00 -4.05 -10.43
C GLU A 139 -31.00 -5.12 -10.03
N ASN A 140 -31.45 -6.37 -10.06
CA ASN A 140 -30.58 -7.51 -9.85
C ASN A 140 -29.72 -7.72 -11.08
N LYS A 141 -28.39 -7.73 -10.89
CA LYS A 141 -27.42 -7.84 -11.97
C LYS A 141 -26.30 -8.80 -11.60
N GLY A 142 -26.09 -9.81 -12.42
CA GLY A 142 -24.93 -10.69 -12.33
C GLY A 142 -23.89 -10.34 -13.38
N SER A 143 -22.63 -10.57 -13.06
CA SER A 143 -21.51 -10.44 -14.00
C SER A 143 -20.55 -11.61 -13.85
N ILE A 144 -20.10 -12.11 -14.97
CA ILE A 144 -19.05 -13.11 -15.08
C ILE A 144 -18.01 -12.55 -16.06
N ASP A 145 -16.78 -12.40 -15.58
CA ASP A 145 -15.65 -11.98 -16.40
C ASP A 145 -14.58 -13.07 -16.36
N LEU A 146 -14.22 -13.57 -17.54
CA LEU A 146 -13.25 -14.64 -17.72
C LEU A 146 -12.17 -14.16 -18.66
N ALA A 147 -10.92 -14.22 -18.24
CA ALA A 147 -9.80 -13.89 -19.10
C ALA A 147 -8.70 -14.95 -19.04
N THR A 148 -7.99 -15.11 -20.14
CA THR A 148 -6.82 -15.96 -20.26
C THR A 148 -5.71 -15.24 -20.99
N GLY A 149 -4.48 -15.57 -20.68
CA GLY A 149 -3.32 -14.92 -21.28
C GLY A 149 -2.07 -15.77 -21.27
N SER A 150 -0.96 -15.15 -21.62
CA SER A 150 0.36 -15.79 -21.61
C SER A 150 0.71 -16.37 -20.25
N TRP A 151 1.55 -17.40 -20.25
CA TRP A 151 2.08 -18.06 -19.05
C TRP A 151 0.99 -18.66 -18.15
N HIS A 152 -0.06 -19.23 -18.75
CA HIS A 152 -1.20 -19.79 -18.04
C HIS A 152 -1.87 -18.78 -17.12
N LYS A 153 -1.94 -17.52 -17.56
CA LYS A 153 -2.71 -16.50 -16.85
C LYS A 153 -4.19 -16.81 -16.99
N HIS A 154 -4.89 -16.87 -15.84
CA HIS A 154 -6.33 -17.06 -15.77
C HIS A 154 -6.92 -16.07 -14.76
N ILE A 155 -7.99 -15.43 -15.16
CA ILE A 155 -8.76 -14.51 -14.33
C ILE A 155 -10.21 -14.98 -14.34
N TYR A 156 -10.79 -15.08 -13.16
CA TYR A 156 -12.18 -15.44 -12.92
C TYR A 156 -12.75 -14.40 -11.96
N ASN A 157 -13.68 -13.59 -12.45
CA ASN A 157 -14.41 -12.64 -11.65
C ASN A 157 -15.90 -12.95 -11.74
N LEU A 158 -16.54 -13.03 -10.59
CA LEU A 158 -17.98 -13.24 -10.46
C LEU A 158 -18.53 -12.14 -9.57
N SER A 159 -19.64 -11.54 -9.94
CA SER A 159 -20.36 -10.65 -9.05
C SER A 159 -21.86 -10.77 -9.21
N TYR A 160 -22.55 -10.49 -8.15
CA TYR A 160 -24.00 -10.39 -8.12
C TYR A 160 -24.43 -9.25 -7.20
N SER A 161 -25.33 -8.42 -7.68
CA SER A 161 -25.76 -7.24 -6.94
C SER A 161 -27.22 -6.96 -7.22
N GLY A 162 -27.87 -6.23 -6.32
CA GLY A 162 -29.26 -5.83 -6.53
C GLY A 162 -29.87 -5.24 -5.28
N SER A 163 -31.21 -5.21 -5.29
CA SER A 163 -32.00 -4.80 -4.15
C SER A 163 -32.97 -5.92 -3.70
N ALA A 164 -33.39 -5.85 -2.46
CA ALA A 164 -34.34 -6.77 -1.85
C ALA A 164 -35.27 -6.02 -0.89
N GLY A 165 -36.31 -6.71 -0.46
CA GLY A 165 -37.40 -6.13 0.32
C GLY A 165 -38.51 -5.57 -0.57
N ASN A 166 -39.73 -5.47 -0.02
CA ASN A 166 -40.91 -4.99 -0.77
C ASN A 166 -40.78 -3.53 -1.23
N ASP A 167 -39.96 -2.77 -0.53
CA ASP A 167 -39.66 -1.34 -0.76
C ASP A 167 -38.32 -1.10 -1.48
N GLY A 168 -37.57 -2.17 -1.83
CA GLY A 168 -36.27 -2.06 -2.45
C GLY A 168 -35.21 -1.39 -1.58
N SER A 169 -35.43 -1.28 -0.27
CA SER A 169 -34.52 -0.54 0.65
C SER A 169 -33.30 -1.29 1.11
N TRP A 170 -33.20 -2.57 0.81
CA TRP A 170 -32.00 -3.38 1.00
C TRP A 170 -31.23 -3.45 -0.30
N HIS A 171 -29.94 -3.18 -0.23
CA HIS A 171 -29.03 -3.31 -1.36
C HIS A 171 -27.92 -4.28 -0.99
N TYR A 172 -27.54 -5.11 -1.93
CA TYR A 172 -26.46 -6.06 -1.71
C TYR A 172 -25.52 -6.13 -2.92
N PHE A 173 -24.27 -6.35 -2.62
CA PHE A 173 -23.23 -6.65 -3.59
C PHE A 173 -22.37 -7.79 -3.04
N VAL A 174 -22.13 -8.80 -3.85
CA VAL A 174 -21.18 -9.89 -3.55
C VAL A 174 -20.31 -10.12 -4.76
N SER A 175 -19.02 -10.31 -4.54
CA SER A 175 -18.09 -10.73 -5.58
C SER A 175 -17.12 -11.78 -5.08
N ALA A 176 -16.66 -12.61 -6.00
CA ALA A 176 -15.57 -13.54 -5.81
C ALA A 176 -14.62 -13.44 -7.00
N ASN A 177 -13.34 -13.46 -6.73
CA ASN A 177 -12.32 -13.36 -7.76
C ASN A 177 -11.20 -14.38 -7.56
N ARG A 178 -10.60 -14.77 -8.66
CA ARG A 178 -9.34 -15.52 -8.68
C ARG A 178 -8.51 -15.03 -9.86
N ASN A 179 -7.26 -14.68 -9.59
CA ASN A 179 -6.29 -14.25 -10.59
C ASN A 179 -4.98 -15.02 -10.36
N MET A 180 -4.48 -15.66 -11.39
CA MET A 180 -3.29 -16.49 -11.28
C MET A 180 -2.49 -16.52 -12.58
N ALA A 181 -1.18 -16.67 -12.45
CA ALA A 181 -0.29 -16.97 -13.56
C ALA A 181 0.89 -17.85 -13.13
N SER A 182 1.40 -18.61 -14.07
CA SER A 182 2.67 -19.32 -13.92
C SER A 182 3.85 -18.36 -14.15
N ASN A 183 5.07 -18.84 -13.94
CA ASN A 183 6.27 -18.08 -14.26
C ASN A 183 6.30 -17.65 -15.73
N SER A 184 6.70 -16.41 -15.96
CA SER A 184 6.91 -15.88 -17.30
C SER A 184 8.18 -16.47 -17.94
N LYS A 185 8.32 -16.28 -19.25
CA LYS A 185 9.50 -16.67 -20.01
C LYS A 185 10.18 -15.43 -20.58
N TYR A 186 11.47 -15.49 -20.73
CA TYR A 186 12.24 -14.46 -21.40
C TYR A 186 13.24 -15.08 -22.38
N LYS A 187 13.62 -14.30 -23.38
CA LYS A 187 14.71 -14.64 -24.30
C LYS A 187 15.98 -13.97 -23.81
N ASP A 188 16.98 -14.78 -23.54
CA ASP A 188 18.29 -14.30 -23.14
C ASP A 188 18.98 -13.60 -24.31
N GLY A 189 19.43 -12.35 -24.10
CA GLY A 189 20.03 -11.53 -25.13
C GLY A 189 21.44 -11.97 -25.55
N VAL A 190 22.12 -12.78 -24.73
CA VAL A 190 23.48 -13.28 -25.01
C VAL A 190 23.43 -14.62 -25.72
N THR A 191 22.67 -15.56 -25.20
CA THR A 191 22.58 -16.92 -25.76
C THR A 191 21.53 -17.07 -26.84
N GLY A 192 20.53 -16.16 -26.88
CA GLY A 192 19.38 -16.27 -27.75
C GLY A 192 18.36 -17.36 -27.32
N ASN A 193 18.61 -18.07 -26.24
CA ASN A 193 17.74 -19.14 -25.74
C ASN A 193 16.58 -18.59 -24.92
N ASN A 194 15.50 -19.38 -24.84
CA ASN A 194 14.38 -19.08 -23.97
C ASN A 194 14.58 -19.72 -22.60
N TYR A 195 14.38 -18.94 -21.54
CA TYR A 195 14.43 -19.36 -20.15
C TYR A 195 13.15 -19.02 -19.43
N THR A 196 12.87 -19.71 -18.35
CA THR A 196 11.80 -19.37 -17.41
C THR A 196 12.29 -18.29 -16.46
N TYR A 197 11.49 -17.24 -16.29
CA TYR A 197 11.72 -16.20 -15.29
C TYR A 197 11.10 -16.66 -13.97
N GLU A 198 11.91 -17.41 -13.23
CA GLU A 198 11.44 -18.07 -12.00
C GLU A 198 11.07 -17.05 -10.91
N GLY A 199 10.07 -17.40 -10.09
CA GLY A 199 9.60 -16.56 -9.01
C GLY A 199 8.63 -15.45 -9.44
N THR A 200 8.18 -15.46 -10.71
CA THR A 200 7.22 -14.49 -11.23
C THR A 200 5.77 -15.01 -11.22
N ASN A 201 5.57 -16.22 -10.74
CA ASN A 201 4.24 -16.80 -10.57
C ASN A 201 3.49 -16.16 -9.40
N TYR A 202 2.18 -16.11 -9.53
CA TYR A 202 1.30 -15.64 -8.46
C TYR A 202 -0.06 -16.33 -8.49
N LYS A 203 -0.74 -16.28 -7.36
CA LYS A 203 -2.14 -16.69 -7.21
C LYS A 203 -2.80 -15.81 -6.16
N GLU A 204 -3.98 -15.28 -6.49
CA GLU A 204 -4.79 -14.45 -5.62
C GLU A 204 -6.24 -14.85 -5.71
N GLU A 205 -6.90 -14.81 -4.58
CA GLU A 205 -8.32 -15.13 -4.43
C GLU A 205 -8.94 -14.15 -3.44
N GLY A 206 -10.17 -13.75 -3.70
CA GLY A 206 -10.87 -12.85 -2.81
C GLY A 206 -12.37 -13.01 -2.85
N VAL A 207 -13.00 -12.54 -1.78
CA VAL A 207 -14.46 -12.42 -1.65
C VAL A 207 -14.76 -11.07 -1.03
N ASN A 208 -15.70 -10.35 -1.62
CA ASN A 208 -16.21 -9.10 -1.08
C ASN A 208 -17.73 -9.20 -0.90
N LEU A 209 -18.22 -8.67 0.21
CA LEU A 209 -19.63 -8.60 0.54
C LEU A 209 -19.94 -7.19 1.04
N ARG A 210 -20.98 -6.58 0.47
CA ARG A 210 -21.55 -5.34 0.97
C ARG A 210 -23.06 -5.45 1.06
N VAL A 211 -23.61 -5.06 2.20
CA VAL A 211 -25.06 -4.95 2.42
C VAL A 211 -25.35 -3.56 2.94
N ASP A 212 -26.29 -2.89 2.30
CA ASP A 212 -26.78 -1.58 2.71
C ASP A 212 -28.28 -1.69 3.02
N LYS A 213 -28.72 -1.04 4.10
CA LYS A 213 -30.13 -0.81 4.41
C LYS A 213 -30.38 0.68 4.39
N ASP A 214 -31.16 1.15 3.43
CA ASP A 214 -31.64 2.52 3.39
C ASP A 214 -32.93 2.61 4.21
N PHE A 215 -32.92 3.33 5.33
CA PHE A 215 -34.09 3.57 6.16
C PHE A 215 -34.93 4.72 5.60
N ASN A 216 -34.28 5.70 5.02
CA ASN A 216 -34.82 6.84 4.30
C ASN A 216 -33.70 7.50 3.48
N GLU A 217 -33.95 8.64 2.85
CA GLU A 217 -32.98 9.35 2.01
C GLU A 217 -31.74 9.82 2.78
N LYS A 218 -31.82 9.97 4.09
CA LYS A 218 -30.75 10.47 4.96
C LYS A 218 -30.06 9.41 5.78
N GLN A 219 -30.70 8.28 6.01
CA GLN A 219 -30.21 7.26 6.95
C GLN A 219 -29.95 5.94 6.25
N ASN A 220 -28.75 5.42 6.45
CA ASN A 220 -28.28 4.19 5.85
C ASN A 220 -27.43 3.39 6.85
N LEU A 221 -27.59 2.09 6.85
CA LEU A 221 -26.65 1.17 7.51
C LEU A 221 -25.90 0.40 6.43
N LYS A 222 -24.57 0.53 6.42
CA LYS A 222 -23.66 -0.25 5.57
C LYS A 222 -22.93 -1.28 6.41
N ILE A 223 -22.89 -2.51 5.94
CA ILE A 223 -22.02 -3.59 6.43
C ILE A 223 -21.15 -4.03 5.25
N TRP A 224 -19.85 -3.97 5.41
CA TRP A 224 -18.90 -4.37 4.39
C TRP A 224 -17.90 -5.36 4.94
N TYR A 225 -17.61 -6.39 4.18
CA TYR A 225 -16.60 -7.41 4.47
C TYR A 225 -15.76 -7.67 3.22
N ASP A 226 -14.44 -7.70 3.40
CA ASP A 226 -13.50 -8.07 2.36
C ASP A 226 -12.53 -9.13 2.87
N HIS A 227 -12.32 -10.14 2.04
CA HIS A 227 -11.35 -11.18 2.26
C HIS A 227 -10.47 -11.33 1.03
N GLN A 228 -9.17 -11.18 1.21
CA GLN A 228 -8.17 -11.43 0.18
C GLN A 228 -7.14 -12.45 0.66
N ASN A 229 -6.69 -13.30 -0.24
CA ASN A 229 -5.68 -14.30 0.01
C ASN A 229 -4.80 -14.45 -1.22
N GLY A 230 -3.48 -14.55 -1.04
CA GLY A 230 -2.58 -14.69 -2.16
C GLY A 230 -1.22 -15.26 -1.81
N LYS A 231 -0.55 -15.69 -2.84
CA LYS A 231 0.83 -16.15 -2.80
C LYS A 231 1.55 -15.72 -4.06
N ASP A 232 2.70 -15.09 -3.87
CA ASP A 232 3.59 -14.64 -4.94
C ASP A 232 4.94 -15.35 -4.81
N GLY A 233 5.55 -15.71 -5.94
CA GLY A 233 6.94 -16.11 -5.97
C GLY A 233 7.88 -14.92 -5.71
N TYR A 234 9.13 -15.22 -5.45
CA TYR A 234 10.19 -14.22 -5.42
C TYR A 234 10.83 -14.17 -6.81
N PRO A 235 10.83 -13.03 -7.47
CA PRO A 235 11.40 -12.93 -8.80
C PRO A 235 12.91 -13.03 -8.76
N ILE A 236 13.44 -13.72 -9.75
CA ILE A 236 14.86 -13.80 -9.99
C ILE A 236 15.35 -12.60 -10.78
N THR A 237 16.64 -12.30 -10.67
CA THR A 237 17.32 -11.41 -11.60
C THR A 237 17.79 -12.18 -12.84
N ALA A 238 17.96 -11.50 -13.95
CA ALA A 238 18.58 -12.07 -15.13
C ALA A 238 20.02 -12.53 -14.82
N ARG A 239 20.53 -13.48 -15.60
CA ARG A 239 21.91 -13.96 -15.49
C ARG A 239 22.89 -12.80 -15.42
N ASN A 240 23.83 -12.87 -14.48
CA ASN A 240 24.91 -11.93 -14.38
C ASN A 240 26.19 -12.50 -15.01
N TYR A 241 26.36 -12.29 -16.29
CA TYR A 241 27.51 -12.80 -17.07
C TYR A 241 28.85 -12.21 -16.62
N LYS A 242 28.89 -11.21 -15.79
CA LYS A 242 30.13 -10.70 -15.19
C LYS A 242 30.76 -11.72 -14.23
N TYR A 243 29.93 -12.49 -13.56
CA TYR A 243 30.38 -13.45 -12.56
C TYR A 243 30.19 -14.91 -12.96
N TRP A 244 29.42 -15.17 -14.03
CA TRP A 244 29.02 -16.50 -14.45
C TRP A 244 29.38 -16.73 -15.91
N SER A 245 30.38 -17.57 -16.17
CA SER A 245 30.59 -18.10 -17.51
C SER A 245 29.41 -19.00 -17.92
N GLN A 246 29.17 -19.17 -19.22
CA GLN A 246 28.12 -20.09 -19.69
C GLN A 246 28.37 -21.52 -19.19
N GLU A 247 29.61 -21.97 -19.23
CA GLU A 247 30.00 -23.29 -18.76
C GLU A 247 29.76 -23.47 -17.26
N GLY A 248 30.16 -22.52 -16.43
CA GLY A 248 29.91 -22.56 -14.99
C GLY A 248 28.43 -22.57 -14.65
N TRP A 249 27.63 -21.84 -15.41
CA TRP A 249 26.18 -21.84 -15.28
C TRP A 249 25.57 -23.22 -15.56
N ASP A 250 25.91 -23.81 -16.69
CA ASP A 250 25.36 -25.10 -17.11
C ASP A 250 25.80 -26.23 -16.16
N GLN A 251 27.06 -26.18 -15.71
CA GLN A 251 27.58 -27.14 -14.73
C GLN A 251 26.87 -27.04 -13.39
N THR A 252 26.48 -25.84 -12.98
CA THR A 252 25.77 -25.66 -11.71
C THR A 252 24.31 -26.11 -11.83
N LEU A 253 23.65 -25.86 -12.96
CA LEU A 253 22.33 -26.43 -13.24
C LEU A 253 22.35 -27.95 -13.19
N ASP A 254 23.37 -28.58 -13.80
CA ASP A 254 23.53 -30.02 -13.77
C ASP A 254 23.74 -30.56 -12.35
N ASN A 255 24.52 -29.86 -11.55
CA ASN A 255 24.73 -30.24 -10.14
C ASN A 255 23.47 -30.09 -9.31
N LEU A 256 22.70 -29.03 -9.50
CA LEU A 256 21.42 -28.84 -8.83
C LEU A 256 20.37 -29.88 -9.22
N ASN A 257 20.34 -30.27 -10.49
CA ASN A 257 19.44 -31.31 -10.97
C ASN A 257 19.75 -32.69 -10.39
N LYS A 258 20.95 -32.91 -9.88
CA LYS A 258 21.35 -34.15 -9.17
C LYS A 258 20.90 -34.19 -7.71
N VAL A 259 20.55 -33.06 -7.12
CA VAL A 259 20.02 -33.00 -5.75
C VAL A 259 18.54 -33.38 -5.78
N PRO A 260 18.10 -34.39 -5.01
CA PRO A 260 16.70 -34.78 -4.94
C PRO A 260 15.80 -33.57 -4.58
N LYS A 261 14.68 -33.44 -5.26
CA LYS A 261 13.74 -32.31 -5.10
C LYS A 261 13.24 -32.15 -3.66
N LYS A 262 13.13 -33.26 -2.91
CA LYS A 262 12.77 -33.26 -1.49
C LYS A 262 13.83 -32.60 -0.61
N ASP A 263 15.09 -32.63 -1.03
CA ASP A 263 16.23 -32.11 -0.28
C ASP A 263 16.60 -30.69 -0.73
N ASN A 264 16.00 -30.22 -1.84
CA ASN A 264 16.19 -28.88 -2.38
C ASN A 264 14.90 -28.37 -3.07
N PRO A 265 13.92 -27.91 -2.32
CA PRO A 265 12.63 -27.48 -2.87
C PRO A 265 12.74 -26.24 -3.77
N GLY A 266 13.84 -25.46 -3.67
CA GLY A 266 14.08 -24.28 -4.47
C GLY A 266 14.99 -24.49 -5.69
N TYR A 267 15.37 -25.72 -6.01
CA TYR A 267 16.39 -26.03 -7.02
C TYR A 267 16.09 -25.49 -8.43
N ARG A 268 14.85 -25.19 -8.73
CA ARG A 268 14.44 -24.63 -10.03
C ARG A 268 14.64 -23.12 -10.14
N ASN A 269 14.86 -22.46 -9.03
CA ASN A 269 14.94 -21.00 -8.95
C ASN A 269 16.40 -20.57 -8.87
N PHE A 270 17.11 -20.72 -9.95
CA PHE A 270 18.57 -20.69 -9.97
C PHE A 270 19.19 -19.30 -10.17
N PHE A 271 18.41 -18.30 -10.52
CA PHE A 271 18.94 -17.00 -10.93
C PHE A 271 19.21 -16.02 -9.80
N SER A 272 18.61 -16.26 -8.63
CA SER A 272 18.97 -15.59 -7.38
C SER A 272 19.00 -16.61 -6.26
N LEU A 273 19.74 -16.30 -5.19
CA LEU A 273 19.78 -17.17 -4.03
C LEU A 273 18.41 -17.28 -3.34
N ASP A 274 17.65 -16.19 -3.33
CA ASP A 274 16.29 -16.17 -2.81
C ASP A 274 15.39 -17.12 -3.58
N ALA A 275 15.47 -17.08 -4.90
CA ALA A 275 14.72 -17.96 -5.77
C ALA A 275 15.19 -19.42 -5.67
N LEU A 276 16.51 -19.61 -5.50
CA LEU A 276 17.13 -20.93 -5.40
C LEU A 276 16.58 -21.77 -4.25
N CYS A 277 16.29 -21.13 -3.14
CA CYS A 277 15.77 -21.80 -1.93
C CYS A 277 14.24 -21.73 -1.83
N GLY A 278 13.55 -21.33 -2.90
CA GLY A 278 12.10 -21.28 -2.97
C GLY A 278 11.49 -20.18 -2.11
N SER A 279 12.08 -19.00 -2.12
CA SER A 279 11.51 -17.83 -1.45
C SER A 279 10.12 -17.50 -2.01
N TYR A 280 9.23 -17.06 -1.14
CA TYR A 280 7.87 -16.66 -1.50
C TYR A 280 7.29 -15.67 -0.51
N ASN A 281 6.25 -14.97 -0.93
CA ASN A 281 5.37 -14.16 -0.10
C ASN A 281 3.95 -14.70 -0.14
N SER A 282 3.28 -14.67 1.00
CA SER A 282 1.86 -14.97 1.08
C SER A 282 1.17 -13.97 2.00
N TYR A 283 -0.12 -13.76 1.75
CA TYR A 283 -0.93 -12.88 2.57
C TYR A 283 -2.35 -13.41 2.70
N LYS A 284 -3.00 -12.97 3.76
CA LYS A 284 -4.42 -13.15 3.99
C LYS A 284 -4.93 -11.93 4.75
N SER A 285 -5.93 -11.25 4.19
CA SER A 285 -6.59 -10.10 4.81
C SER A 285 -8.05 -10.41 5.11
N ASN A 286 -8.55 -9.81 6.19
CA ASN A 286 -9.96 -9.80 6.54
C ASN A 286 -10.29 -8.42 7.11
N ASP A 287 -11.13 -7.69 6.41
CA ASP A 287 -11.55 -6.35 6.78
C ASP A 287 -13.07 -6.33 6.97
N VAL A 288 -13.50 -5.73 8.06
CA VAL A 288 -14.91 -5.49 8.36
C VAL A 288 -15.11 -4.03 8.67
N ASP A 289 -16.17 -3.46 8.12
CA ASP A 289 -16.58 -2.07 8.32
C ASP A 289 -18.10 -2.04 8.50
N VAL A 290 -18.55 -1.43 9.58
CA VAL A 290 -19.98 -1.17 9.82
C VAL A 290 -20.14 0.33 10.00
N THR A 291 -20.91 0.94 9.11
CA THR A 291 -21.15 2.39 9.09
C THR A 291 -22.66 2.65 9.17
N PHE A 292 -23.07 3.40 10.18
CA PHE A 292 -24.42 3.95 10.27
C PHE A 292 -24.37 5.44 9.96
N THR A 293 -24.89 5.82 8.78
CA THR A 293 -25.13 7.20 8.39
C THR A 293 -26.47 7.63 8.98
N PHE A 294 -26.49 8.68 9.80
CA PHE A 294 -27.68 9.15 10.50
C PHE A 294 -28.23 10.46 9.92
N ASP A 295 -27.44 11.20 9.13
CA ASP A 295 -27.88 12.38 8.38
C ASP A 295 -27.01 12.57 7.13
N LYS A 296 -27.60 13.21 6.13
CA LYS A 296 -26.92 13.68 4.91
C LYS A 296 -27.36 15.10 4.63
N ASP A 297 -26.41 15.99 4.46
CA ASP A 297 -26.66 17.40 4.20
C ASP A 297 -25.65 17.92 3.16
N ASN A 298 -26.15 18.41 2.02
CA ASN A 298 -25.34 18.97 0.93
C ASN A 298 -24.15 18.08 0.52
N GLY A 299 -24.39 16.77 0.39
CA GLY A 299 -23.37 15.79 0.01
C GLY A 299 -22.41 15.40 1.14
N MET A 300 -22.62 15.90 2.35
CA MET A 300 -21.87 15.52 3.55
C MET A 300 -22.63 14.44 4.33
N ASP A 301 -21.96 13.32 4.56
CA ASP A 301 -22.50 12.24 5.37
C ASP A 301 -22.10 12.43 6.84
N SER A 302 -23.10 12.41 7.73
CA SER A 302 -22.92 12.32 9.18
C SER A 302 -23.08 10.87 9.60
N PHE A 303 -22.03 10.27 10.18
CA PHE A 303 -22.02 8.84 10.45
C PHE A 303 -21.22 8.45 11.69
N ILE A 304 -21.52 7.25 12.19
CA ILE A 304 -20.66 6.48 13.09
C ILE A 304 -20.19 5.25 12.33
N ARG A 305 -18.88 4.99 12.36
CA ARG A 305 -18.24 3.83 11.75
C ARG A 305 -17.46 3.06 12.80
N VAL A 306 -17.56 1.73 12.74
CA VAL A 306 -16.72 0.81 13.51
C VAL A 306 -16.05 -0.13 12.53
N TYR A 307 -14.75 -0.36 12.69
CA TYR A 307 -14.00 -1.21 11.79
C TYR A 307 -12.98 -2.11 12.49
N ASN A 308 -12.67 -3.23 11.84
CA ASN A 308 -11.59 -4.12 12.22
C ASN A 308 -10.87 -4.60 10.98
N GLN A 309 -9.57 -4.40 10.95
CA GLN A 309 -8.65 -4.90 9.92
C GLN A 309 -7.77 -5.98 10.55
N ASN A 310 -7.59 -7.05 9.82
CA ASN A 310 -6.70 -8.14 10.25
C ASN A 310 -5.97 -8.69 9.03
N HIS A 311 -4.69 -8.33 8.92
CA HIS A 311 -3.83 -8.70 7.82
C HIS A 311 -2.72 -9.62 8.31
N HIS A 312 -2.62 -10.77 7.72
CA HIS A 312 -1.63 -11.79 8.02
C HIS A 312 -0.72 -11.99 6.81
N TYR A 313 0.58 -11.83 7.02
CA TYR A 313 1.63 -12.00 6.02
C TYR A 313 2.60 -13.06 6.50
N TRP A 314 2.99 -13.93 5.61
CA TRP A 314 4.07 -14.87 5.88
C TRP A 314 4.86 -15.09 4.60
N GLY A 315 6.10 -15.46 4.77
CA GLY A 315 6.97 -15.70 3.64
C GLY A 315 8.21 -16.45 4.03
N ARG A 316 8.93 -16.84 3.02
CA ARG A 316 10.23 -17.44 3.17
C ARG A 316 11.26 -16.55 2.53
N ASP A 317 12.26 -16.16 3.31
CA ASP A 317 13.47 -15.50 2.83
C ASP A 317 14.63 -16.45 3.00
N VAL A 318 15.55 -16.38 2.08
CA VAL A 318 16.82 -17.06 2.15
C VAL A 318 17.93 -16.03 2.08
N TYR A 319 18.83 -16.09 3.02
CA TYR A 319 19.96 -15.16 3.08
C TYR A 319 21.24 -15.89 2.68
N PRO A 320 21.96 -15.42 1.66
CA PRO A 320 23.24 -15.98 1.29
C PRO A 320 24.27 -15.74 2.38
N ASP A 321 25.12 -16.70 2.62
CA ASP A 321 26.30 -16.56 3.44
C ASP A 321 27.49 -16.15 2.55
N TRP A 322 27.65 -14.86 2.31
CA TRP A 322 28.68 -14.31 1.46
C TRP A 322 30.11 -14.58 1.98
N GLU A 323 30.27 -14.82 3.27
CA GLU A 323 31.55 -15.14 3.87
C GLU A 323 32.07 -16.49 3.39
N LYS A 324 31.14 -17.40 3.03
CA LYS A 324 31.48 -18.71 2.48
C LYS A 324 31.55 -18.74 0.95
N GLY A 325 31.50 -17.57 0.31
CA GLY A 325 31.56 -17.46 -1.14
C GLY A 325 30.33 -17.96 -1.88
N TRP A 326 29.19 -17.93 -1.24
CA TRP A 326 27.95 -18.50 -1.72
C TRP A 326 27.24 -17.54 -2.69
N GLY A 327 26.73 -18.08 -3.73
CA GLY A 327 26.17 -17.34 -4.84
C GLY A 327 27.04 -17.40 -6.09
N PHE A 328 28.16 -18.13 -6.04
CA PHE A 328 29.00 -18.37 -7.20
C PHE A 328 28.88 -19.82 -7.63
N PRO A 329 28.63 -20.10 -8.92
CA PRO A 329 28.45 -21.44 -9.45
C PRO A 329 29.66 -22.34 -9.27
N ASP A 330 30.84 -21.74 -9.23
CA ASP A 330 32.12 -22.45 -9.14
C ASP A 330 32.47 -22.84 -7.69
N ASN A 331 31.62 -22.47 -6.72
CA ASN A 331 31.89 -22.79 -5.33
C ASN A 331 31.61 -24.27 -5.05
N PRO A 332 32.64 -25.06 -4.69
CA PRO A 332 32.46 -26.49 -4.42
C PRO A 332 31.58 -26.76 -3.19
N ASN A 333 31.37 -25.75 -2.33
CA ASN A 333 30.56 -25.83 -1.12
C ASN A 333 29.11 -25.46 -1.34
N PHE A 334 28.66 -25.30 -2.59
CA PHE A 334 27.27 -24.96 -2.88
C PHE A 334 26.27 -25.97 -2.27
N LYS A 335 26.63 -27.24 -2.23
CA LYS A 335 25.83 -28.30 -1.60
C LYS A 335 25.72 -28.10 -0.09
N ASP A 336 26.80 -27.72 0.56
CA ASP A 336 26.84 -27.47 2.00
C ASP A 336 26.04 -26.23 2.35
N PHE A 337 26.02 -25.25 1.50
CA PHE A 337 25.15 -24.10 1.61
C PHE A 337 23.69 -24.48 1.61
N MET A 338 23.25 -25.18 0.61
CA MET A 338 21.86 -25.61 0.55
C MET A 338 21.45 -26.36 1.82
N ALA A 339 22.37 -27.13 2.41
CA ALA A 339 22.12 -27.85 3.65
C ALA A 339 21.98 -26.94 4.88
N THR A 340 22.47 -25.70 4.84
CA THR A 340 22.44 -24.77 5.98
C THR A 340 21.31 -23.74 5.91
N GLN A 341 20.50 -23.71 4.85
CA GLN A 341 19.48 -22.70 4.60
C GLN A 341 18.15 -22.90 5.37
N GLY A 342 18.22 -23.49 6.55
CA GLY A 342 17.04 -23.66 7.41
C GLY A 342 16.12 -24.80 6.96
N PRO A 343 14.90 -24.84 7.46
CA PRO A 343 13.99 -25.93 7.13
C PRO A 343 13.65 -25.94 5.64
N PHE A 344 14.02 -27.02 4.96
CA PHE A 344 13.74 -27.23 3.53
C PHE A 344 12.30 -27.64 3.24
N ASP A 345 11.45 -27.67 4.23
CA ASP A 345 10.04 -28.05 4.14
C ASP A 345 9.14 -26.91 3.59
N MET A 346 9.72 -25.81 3.11
CA MET A 346 9.03 -24.62 2.66
C MET A 346 8.26 -23.86 3.75
N SER A 347 8.54 -24.12 5.02
CA SER A 347 7.98 -23.37 6.15
C SER A 347 8.34 -21.89 6.08
N PRO A 348 7.45 -21.00 6.53
CA PRO A 348 7.75 -19.59 6.60
C PRO A 348 8.99 -19.31 7.47
N THR A 349 9.83 -18.38 7.04
CA THR A 349 10.93 -17.85 7.85
C THR A 349 10.58 -16.49 8.47
N ARG A 350 9.46 -15.89 8.03
CA ARG A 350 8.91 -14.66 8.60
C ARG A 350 7.39 -14.69 8.61
N ILE A 351 6.85 -14.12 9.67
CA ILE A 351 5.40 -13.97 9.88
C ILE A 351 5.17 -12.55 10.37
N ARG A 352 4.13 -11.90 9.87
CA ARG A 352 3.69 -10.59 10.34
C ARG A 352 2.17 -10.54 10.37
N ASN A 353 1.63 -10.13 11.50
CA ASN A 353 0.21 -9.86 11.67
C ASN A 353 0.02 -8.39 11.99
N GLU A 354 -0.79 -7.71 11.20
CA GLU A 354 -1.20 -6.33 11.43
C GLU A 354 -2.69 -6.29 11.75
N LYS A 355 -3.03 -5.68 12.86
CA LYS A 355 -4.43 -5.48 13.29
C LYS A 355 -4.66 -4.02 13.53
N ASN A 356 -5.80 -3.52 13.08
CA ASN A 356 -6.26 -2.19 13.39
C ASN A 356 -7.75 -2.22 13.71
N ARG A 357 -8.15 -1.58 14.80
CA ARG A 357 -9.55 -1.45 15.22
C ARG A 357 -9.82 -0.01 15.54
N GLY A 358 -10.94 0.48 15.05
CA GLY A 358 -11.25 1.87 15.30
C GLY A 358 -12.73 2.18 15.30
N VAL A 359 -12.99 3.37 15.80
CA VAL A 359 -14.29 4.03 15.75
C VAL A 359 -14.08 5.41 15.15
N GLN A 360 -14.91 5.77 14.20
CA GLN A 360 -14.92 7.09 13.58
C GLN A 360 -16.30 7.70 13.70
N LEU A 361 -16.35 8.95 14.12
CA LEU A 361 -17.53 9.80 14.10
C LEU A 361 -17.29 10.93 13.11
N GLN A 362 -18.27 11.21 12.27
CA GLN A 362 -18.28 12.36 11.37
C GLN A 362 -19.61 13.08 11.46
N TYR A 363 -19.58 14.38 11.40
CA TYR A 363 -20.74 15.25 11.35
C TYR A 363 -20.55 16.32 10.27
N GLY A 364 -21.54 16.45 9.38
CA GLY A 364 -21.55 17.44 8.32
C GLY A 364 -22.87 18.22 8.32
N LYS A 365 -22.79 19.55 8.14
CA LYS A 365 -23.96 20.44 8.14
C LYS A 365 -23.72 21.69 7.31
N SER A 366 -24.68 22.01 6.44
CA SER A 366 -24.72 23.29 5.74
C SER A 366 -25.51 24.32 6.55
N VAL A 367 -24.92 25.47 6.77
CA VAL A 367 -25.52 26.59 7.52
C VAL A 367 -25.22 27.91 6.80
N GLY A 368 -26.20 28.45 6.10
CA GLY A 368 -26.00 29.67 5.30
C GLY A 368 -24.99 29.47 4.18
N VAL A 369 -23.90 30.22 4.22
CA VAL A 369 -22.81 30.13 3.23
C VAL A 369 -21.72 29.12 3.63
N ASN A 370 -21.89 28.40 4.74
CA ASN A 370 -20.88 27.51 5.31
C ASN A 370 -21.31 26.04 5.17
N ASP A 371 -20.42 25.20 4.70
CA ASP A 371 -20.50 23.75 4.73
C ASP A 371 -19.49 23.21 5.76
N LEU A 372 -19.97 22.95 6.96
CA LEU A 372 -19.18 22.51 8.10
C LEU A 372 -19.03 20.99 8.09
N LEU A 373 -17.79 20.51 8.28
CA LEU A 373 -17.48 19.10 8.46
C LEU A 373 -16.52 18.91 9.63
N ALA A 374 -16.88 18.01 10.54
CA ALA A 374 -16.02 17.61 11.64
C ALA A 374 -15.92 16.09 11.71
N SER A 375 -14.77 15.56 12.04
CA SER A 375 -14.57 14.13 12.29
C SER A 375 -13.65 13.88 13.46
N LEU A 376 -13.88 12.76 14.14
CA LEU A 376 -13.05 12.24 15.21
C LEU A 376 -12.87 10.74 15.00
N THR A 377 -11.63 10.29 14.99
CA THR A 377 -11.28 8.87 14.88
C THR A 377 -10.42 8.47 16.07
N TYR A 378 -10.77 7.37 16.71
CA TYR A 378 -9.90 6.64 17.62
C TYR A 378 -9.59 5.29 17.05
N ASP A 379 -8.34 4.92 16.99
CA ASP A 379 -7.94 3.57 16.62
C ASP A 379 -6.83 3.01 17.50
N LYS A 380 -6.77 1.69 17.55
CA LYS A 380 -5.72 0.92 18.19
C LYS A 380 -5.11 -0.04 17.19
N ALA A 381 -3.85 0.17 16.92
CA ALA A 381 -3.07 -0.62 15.97
C ALA A 381 -2.12 -1.57 16.71
N LYS A 382 -1.91 -2.76 16.13
CA LYS A 382 -0.99 -3.77 16.63
C LYS A 382 -0.30 -4.46 15.48
N THR A 383 1.02 -4.55 15.54
CA THR A 383 1.83 -5.35 14.64
C THR A 383 2.59 -6.41 15.44
N TYR A 384 2.41 -7.66 15.07
CA TYR A 384 3.19 -8.80 15.51
C TYR A 384 4.12 -9.21 14.39
N THR A 385 5.40 -9.35 14.68
CA THR A 385 6.39 -9.87 13.74
C THR A 385 7.14 -11.03 14.35
N ARG A 386 7.37 -12.07 13.57
CA ARG A 386 8.22 -13.20 13.93
C ARG A 386 9.12 -13.52 12.74
N SER A 387 10.43 -13.50 12.96
CA SER A 387 11.40 -13.77 11.91
C SER A 387 12.45 -14.75 12.40
N TYR A 388 12.84 -15.67 11.51
CA TYR A 388 13.93 -16.59 11.75
C TYR A 388 15.26 -15.90 11.44
N LYS A 389 16.16 -15.85 12.42
CA LYS A 389 17.51 -15.32 12.25
C LYS A 389 18.44 -16.47 11.90
N MET A 390 18.85 -16.51 10.64
CA MET A 390 19.68 -17.59 10.10
C MET A 390 21.03 -17.69 10.82
N ALA A 391 21.66 -16.55 11.14
CA ALA A 391 22.95 -16.52 11.81
C ALA A 391 22.90 -17.19 13.19
N ASP A 392 21.84 -16.96 13.94
CA ASP A 392 21.68 -17.44 15.31
C ASP A 392 20.86 -18.73 15.37
N LYS A 393 20.20 -19.12 14.25
CA LYS A 393 19.25 -20.25 14.16
C LYS A 393 18.10 -20.17 15.16
N VAL A 394 17.63 -18.96 15.43
CA VAL A 394 16.55 -18.69 16.39
C VAL A 394 15.43 -17.89 15.78
N TRP A 395 14.22 -18.05 16.31
CA TRP A 395 13.11 -17.18 16.04
C TRP A 395 13.18 -15.95 16.95
N LYS A 396 12.95 -14.78 16.37
CA LYS A 396 12.77 -13.52 17.11
C LYS A 396 11.37 -13.01 16.87
N THR A 397 10.72 -12.62 17.95
CA THR A 397 9.35 -12.08 17.94
C THR A 397 9.36 -10.67 18.50
N ALA A 398 8.62 -9.77 17.86
CA ALA A 398 8.35 -8.44 18.37
C ALA A 398 6.86 -8.12 18.22
N ILE A 399 6.31 -7.42 19.20
CA ILE A 399 4.95 -6.91 19.21
C ILE A 399 5.02 -5.41 19.44
N VAL A 400 4.35 -4.64 18.58
CA VAL A 400 4.24 -3.19 18.68
C VAL A 400 2.77 -2.83 18.68
N GLU A 401 2.33 -2.13 19.71
CA GLU A 401 0.96 -1.59 19.83
C GLU A 401 1.01 -0.07 19.97
N ARG A 402 0.03 0.61 19.42
CA ARG A 402 -0.14 2.07 19.55
C ARG A 402 -1.58 2.45 19.34
N ASP A 403 -2.06 3.40 20.12
CA ASP A 403 -3.33 4.07 19.87
C ASP A 403 -3.14 5.46 19.28
N SER A 404 -4.16 5.92 18.58
CA SER A 404 -4.18 7.25 18.00
C SER A 404 -5.57 7.90 18.10
N ILE A 405 -5.57 9.22 18.21
CA ILE A 405 -6.75 10.08 18.17
C ILE A 405 -6.52 11.10 17.06
N LEU A 406 -7.40 11.10 16.07
CA LEU A 406 -7.33 11.99 14.92
C LEU A 406 -8.61 12.81 14.86
N GLY A 407 -8.49 14.13 14.97
CA GLY A 407 -9.58 15.07 14.86
C GLY A 407 -9.43 15.96 13.63
N PHE A 408 -10.53 16.34 13.01
CA PHE A 408 -10.54 17.19 11.82
C PHE A 408 -11.78 18.09 11.84
N VAL A 409 -11.59 19.37 11.54
CA VAL A 409 -12.68 20.33 11.33
C VAL A 409 -12.36 21.15 10.08
N GLN A 410 -13.35 21.30 9.22
CA GLN A 410 -13.30 22.08 7.99
C GLN A 410 -14.57 22.91 7.84
N ASP A 411 -14.42 24.09 7.28
CA ASP A 411 -15.52 24.93 6.83
C ASP A 411 -15.30 25.30 5.35
N LYS A 412 -16.20 24.89 4.48
CA LYS A 412 -16.21 25.39 3.10
C LYS A 412 -17.15 26.57 3.03
N VAL A 413 -16.57 27.78 2.92
CA VAL A 413 -17.28 29.05 2.86
C VAL A 413 -17.52 29.42 1.40
N HIS A 414 -18.77 29.48 0.99
CA HIS A 414 -19.20 30.02 -0.30
C HIS A 414 -19.24 31.54 -0.21
N ILE A 415 -18.12 32.22 -0.50
CA ILE A 415 -18.03 33.69 -0.43
C ILE A 415 -18.99 34.33 -1.41
N ASN A 416 -19.13 33.74 -2.59
CA ASN A 416 -20.13 34.04 -3.61
C ASN A 416 -20.19 32.86 -4.61
N ASP A 417 -21.03 32.95 -5.64
CA ASP A 417 -21.25 31.93 -6.66
C ASP A 417 -19.98 31.48 -7.42
N LYS A 418 -18.89 32.25 -7.31
CA LYS A 418 -17.63 31.99 -8.02
C LYS A 418 -16.46 31.66 -7.11
N TRP A 419 -16.56 31.94 -5.82
CA TRP A 419 -15.42 31.88 -4.91
C TRP A 419 -15.73 31.08 -3.68
N ASP A 420 -15.02 29.95 -3.54
CA ASP A 420 -15.01 29.10 -2.35
C ASP A 420 -13.69 29.28 -1.60
N LEU A 421 -13.79 29.39 -0.27
CA LEU A 421 -12.65 29.37 0.65
C LEU A 421 -12.86 28.23 1.66
N THR A 422 -11.84 27.38 1.84
CA THR A 422 -11.95 26.21 2.71
C THR A 422 -10.79 26.17 3.70
N PRO A 423 -10.89 26.84 4.85
CA PRO A 423 -10.00 26.61 5.98
C PRO A 423 -10.31 25.26 6.65
N ALA A 424 -9.26 24.61 7.12
CA ALA A 424 -9.38 23.38 7.91
C ALA A 424 -8.27 23.28 8.96
N ILE A 425 -8.53 22.52 10.00
CA ILE A 425 -7.56 22.23 11.05
C ILE A 425 -7.66 20.74 11.41
N ARG A 426 -6.52 20.11 11.54
CA ARG A 426 -6.41 18.72 11.99
C ARG A 426 -5.61 18.64 13.26
N TYR A 427 -6.12 17.88 14.21
CA TYR A 427 -5.40 17.42 15.39
C TYR A 427 -5.02 15.96 15.20
N SER A 428 -3.77 15.62 15.47
CA SER A 428 -3.28 14.25 15.47
C SER A 428 -2.54 13.98 16.76
N HIS A 429 -2.97 12.95 17.48
CA HIS A 429 -2.29 12.42 18.65
C HIS A 429 -1.99 10.95 18.45
N TYR A 430 -0.74 10.57 18.68
CA TYR A 430 -0.27 9.21 18.67
C TYR A 430 0.30 8.89 20.04
N GLY A 431 -0.22 7.86 20.70
CA GLY A 431 0.26 7.37 21.98
C GLY A 431 1.69 6.83 21.89
N THR A 432 2.25 6.44 23.00
CA THR A 432 3.52 5.71 23.05
C THR A 432 3.38 4.35 22.38
N PHE A 433 4.48 3.82 21.87
CA PHE A 433 4.52 2.43 21.44
C PHE A 433 4.68 1.51 22.66
N ASP A 434 3.75 0.58 22.83
CA ASP A 434 3.99 -0.60 23.64
C ASP A 434 4.75 -1.61 22.78
N ASN A 435 6.00 -1.83 23.14
CA ASN A 435 6.91 -2.68 22.39
C ASN A 435 7.42 -3.79 23.30
N THR A 436 7.12 -5.05 22.93
CA THR A 436 7.61 -6.24 23.63
C THR A 436 8.33 -7.15 22.65
N SER A 437 9.49 -7.67 23.06
CA SER A 437 10.22 -8.73 22.36
C SER A 437 10.28 -10.00 23.19
N GLU A 438 10.44 -11.16 22.58
CA GLU A 438 10.52 -12.46 23.29
C GLU A 438 11.70 -12.56 24.27
N ASP A 439 12.74 -11.80 24.06
CA ASP A 439 13.89 -11.70 24.95
C ASP A 439 13.70 -10.71 26.11
N GLY A 440 12.51 -10.11 26.23
CA GLY A 440 12.16 -9.14 27.27
C GLY A 440 12.85 -7.79 27.11
N SER A 441 13.63 -7.58 26.08
CA SER A 441 14.19 -6.28 25.73
C SER A 441 13.05 -5.41 25.20
N ALA A 442 12.47 -4.57 26.05
CA ALA A 442 11.67 -3.46 25.58
C ALA A 442 12.61 -2.53 24.82
N SER A 443 12.42 -2.40 23.51
CA SER A 443 13.09 -1.34 22.76
C SER A 443 12.62 0.01 23.33
N SER A 444 13.44 0.64 24.13
CA SER A 444 13.12 1.90 24.84
C SER A 444 13.31 3.13 23.95
N VAL A 445 13.69 2.92 22.71
CA VAL A 445 14.08 4.01 21.81
C VAL A 445 12.82 4.61 21.18
N ASN A 446 12.64 5.92 21.33
CA ASN A 446 11.51 6.71 20.82
C ASN A 446 10.12 6.32 21.34
N ASN A 447 10.00 5.99 22.60
CA ASN A 447 8.72 5.69 23.22
C ASN A 447 8.03 6.96 23.74
N SER A 448 7.98 8.01 22.94
CA SER A 448 7.26 9.25 23.28
C SER A 448 5.94 9.32 22.51
N SER A 449 4.90 9.81 23.18
CA SER A 449 3.69 10.24 22.50
C SER A 449 3.98 11.47 21.63
N SER A 450 3.21 11.61 20.58
CA SER A 450 3.37 12.70 19.62
C SER A 450 2.02 13.36 19.36
N SER A 451 1.98 14.68 19.40
CA SER A 451 0.77 15.45 19.13
C SER A 451 1.09 16.64 18.23
N THR A 452 0.20 16.93 17.31
CA THR A 452 0.36 18.08 16.42
C THR A 452 -0.98 18.65 15.96
N ILE A 453 -0.95 19.92 15.58
CA ILE A 453 -2.03 20.60 14.90
C ILE A 453 -1.51 21.04 13.55
N THR A 454 -2.23 20.67 12.49
CA THR A 454 -1.89 21.00 11.10
C THR A 454 -3.02 21.78 10.45
N PRO A 455 -2.83 23.09 10.18
CA PRO A 455 -3.78 23.92 9.45
C PRO A 455 -3.68 23.65 7.94
N THR A 456 -4.81 23.90 7.26
CA THR A 456 -4.93 23.84 5.80
C THR A 456 -5.80 25.02 5.33
N ILE A 457 -5.45 25.60 4.21
CA ILE A 457 -6.29 26.60 3.50
C ILE A 457 -6.33 26.21 2.04
N ASN A 458 -7.54 26.07 1.52
CA ASN A 458 -7.77 25.89 0.09
C ASN A 458 -8.73 26.97 -0.40
N THR A 459 -8.53 27.43 -1.61
CA THR A 459 -9.46 28.35 -2.26
C THR A 459 -9.57 28.05 -3.74
N GLN A 460 -10.76 28.21 -4.27
CA GLN A 460 -11.06 28.03 -5.69
C GLN A 460 -11.88 29.19 -6.19
N TYR A 461 -11.51 29.71 -7.34
CA TYR A 461 -12.19 30.81 -8.01
C TYR A 461 -12.57 30.41 -9.43
N ALA A 462 -13.85 30.47 -9.75
CA ALA A 462 -14.37 30.27 -11.11
C ALA A 462 -14.46 31.60 -11.83
N PHE A 463 -13.64 31.84 -12.84
CA PHE A 463 -13.71 33.05 -13.68
C PHE A 463 -14.99 33.05 -14.50
N ASP A 464 -15.30 31.90 -15.08
CA ASP A 464 -16.51 31.58 -15.83
C ASP A 464 -16.79 30.09 -15.77
N ASP A 465 -17.82 29.59 -16.48
CA ASP A 465 -18.23 28.19 -16.50
C ASP A 465 -17.18 27.24 -17.11
N THR A 466 -16.15 27.78 -17.74
CA THR A 466 -15.12 27.01 -18.45
C THR A 466 -13.72 27.17 -17.84
N MET A 467 -13.52 28.16 -16.95
CA MET A 467 -12.20 28.47 -16.41
C MET A 467 -12.23 28.67 -14.90
N SER A 468 -11.36 27.98 -14.21
CA SER A 468 -11.15 28.12 -12.77
C SER A 468 -9.68 28.08 -12.38
N ALA A 469 -9.35 28.74 -11.28
CA ALA A 469 -8.06 28.64 -10.62
C ALA A 469 -8.25 28.19 -9.18
N TYR A 470 -7.25 27.52 -8.65
CA TYR A 470 -7.22 27.13 -7.25
C TYR A 470 -5.84 27.33 -6.64
N PHE A 471 -5.85 27.57 -5.35
CA PHE A 471 -4.67 27.65 -4.52
C PHE A 471 -4.90 26.84 -3.25
N GLY A 472 -3.88 26.14 -2.79
CA GLY A 472 -3.92 25.40 -1.54
C GLY A 472 -2.60 25.48 -0.80
N TRP A 473 -2.69 25.51 0.52
CA TRP A 473 -1.57 25.34 1.43
C TRP A 473 -1.98 24.45 2.58
N THR A 474 -1.10 23.53 2.96
CA THR A 474 -1.31 22.67 4.14
C THR A 474 0.00 22.44 4.87
N LYS A 475 -0.06 22.49 6.17
CA LYS A 475 0.96 21.88 7.02
C LYS A 475 0.81 20.37 7.01
N VAL A 476 1.93 19.67 6.86
CA VAL A 476 1.97 18.22 6.86
C VAL A 476 2.78 17.70 8.04
N TYR A 477 2.40 16.53 8.49
CA TYR A 477 3.01 15.88 9.64
C TYR A 477 2.88 14.37 9.49
N ARG A 478 3.99 13.66 9.65
CA ARG A 478 4.02 12.21 9.66
C ARG A 478 4.73 11.72 10.92
N PRO A 479 4.03 10.95 11.79
CA PRO A 479 4.68 10.36 12.95
C PRO A 479 5.67 9.29 12.52
N VAL A 480 6.71 9.08 13.33
CA VAL A 480 7.57 7.89 13.21
C VAL A 480 6.69 6.65 13.31
N LYS A 481 6.83 5.72 12.37
CA LYS A 481 6.06 4.47 12.31
C LYS A 481 6.88 3.28 12.80
N ALA A 482 6.21 2.17 13.08
CA ALA A 482 6.88 0.94 13.54
C ALA A 482 7.93 0.42 12.54
N GLY A 483 7.71 0.64 11.25
CA GLY A 483 8.71 0.30 10.22
C GLY A 483 9.99 1.12 10.32
N ASP A 484 9.89 2.38 10.73
CA ASP A 484 11.04 3.24 10.97
C ASP A 484 11.77 2.78 12.23
N LEU A 485 11.01 2.35 13.25
CA LEU A 485 11.54 1.82 14.50
C LEU A 485 12.28 0.49 14.33
N SER A 486 11.97 -0.29 13.31
CA SER A 486 12.72 -1.52 13.03
C SER A 486 14.19 -1.27 12.68
N LEU A 487 14.54 -0.04 12.36
CA LEU A 487 15.91 0.45 12.14
C LEU A 487 16.55 1.07 13.39
N GLN A 488 15.85 1.07 14.52
CA GLN A 488 16.34 1.61 15.79
C GLN A 488 17.45 0.76 16.42
N ASP A 489 17.88 1.15 17.58
CA ASP A 489 18.83 0.52 18.49
C ASP A 489 20.24 0.40 17.91
N SER A 490 20.48 -0.49 16.97
CA SER A 490 21.78 -0.65 16.30
C SER A 490 21.91 0.23 15.07
N ASN A 491 20.81 0.74 14.53
CA ASN A 491 20.75 1.37 13.21
C ASN A 491 20.49 2.88 13.21
N LEU A 492 20.45 3.53 14.37
CA LEU A 492 20.43 4.99 14.43
C LEU A 492 21.83 5.56 14.24
N TRP A 493 21.91 6.64 13.47
CA TRP A 493 23.17 7.35 13.30
C TRP A 493 23.59 8.04 14.61
N ASN A 494 24.75 7.71 15.15
CA ASN A 494 25.30 8.28 16.39
C ASN A 494 24.33 8.30 17.60
N GLY A 495 23.42 7.33 17.70
CA GLY A 495 22.45 7.28 18.78
C GLY A 495 21.37 8.36 18.75
N MET A 496 21.21 9.06 17.61
CA MET A 496 20.13 10.04 17.42
C MET A 496 18.78 9.36 17.45
N LYS A 497 17.81 10.00 18.12
CA LYS A 497 16.42 9.58 18.05
C LYS A 497 15.80 10.07 16.74
N LEU A 498 14.94 9.25 16.14
CA LEU A 498 14.12 9.72 15.02
C LEU A 498 13.04 10.67 15.54
N GLU A 499 12.87 11.78 14.84
CA GLU A 499 11.81 12.75 15.05
C GLU A 499 10.74 12.63 13.97
N ASP A 500 9.54 13.10 14.29
CA ASP A 500 8.43 13.14 13.34
C ASP A 500 8.74 14.09 12.18
N GLU A 501 8.36 13.68 10.98
CA GLU A 501 8.51 14.50 9.78
C GLU A 501 7.47 15.63 9.80
N LYS A 502 7.87 16.82 9.37
CA LYS A 502 7.02 18.02 9.27
C LYS A 502 7.31 18.74 7.97
N GLY A 503 6.34 19.50 7.49
CA GLY A 503 6.55 20.27 6.27
C GLY A 503 5.35 21.11 5.87
N ASP A 504 5.48 21.69 4.69
CA ASP A 504 4.46 22.51 4.04
C ASP A 504 4.30 22.04 2.59
N VAL A 505 3.06 21.94 2.15
CA VAL A 505 2.71 21.68 0.75
C VAL A 505 1.89 22.85 0.21
N TRP A 506 2.32 23.34 -0.93
CA TRP A 506 1.67 24.42 -1.66
C TRP A 506 1.24 23.89 -3.03
N THR A 507 0.07 24.29 -3.51
CA THR A 507 -0.36 23.99 -4.86
C THR A 507 -1.05 25.18 -5.49
N PHE A 508 -0.82 25.36 -6.78
CA PHE A 508 -1.51 26.30 -7.64
C PHE A 508 -2.00 25.57 -8.86
N GLY A 509 -3.19 25.83 -9.29
CA GLY A 509 -3.70 25.23 -10.50
C GLY A 509 -4.63 26.14 -11.28
N LEU A 510 -4.63 25.92 -12.59
CA LEU A 510 -5.52 26.54 -13.55
C LEU A 510 -6.15 25.46 -14.40
N ARG A 511 -7.46 25.53 -14.59
CA ARG A 511 -8.21 24.65 -15.49
C ARG A 511 -8.97 25.50 -16.50
N LYS A 512 -8.96 25.07 -17.75
CA LYS A 512 -9.71 25.71 -18.83
C LYS A 512 -10.28 24.65 -19.76
N ASP A 513 -11.58 24.62 -19.93
CA ASP A 513 -12.23 23.88 -21.00
C ASP A 513 -12.22 24.73 -22.26
N ILE A 514 -11.42 24.31 -23.24
CA ILE A 514 -11.24 25.00 -24.52
C ILE A 514 -12.41 24.68 -25.45
N SER A 515 -12.91 23.47 -25.36
CA SER A 515 -14.09 23.00 -26.08
C SER A 515 -14.68 21.78 -25.35
N ASP A 516 -15.83 21.29 -25.79
CA ASP A 516 -16.48 20.08 -25.25
C ASP A 516 -15.60 18.82 -25.30
N LYS A 517 -14.51 18.85 -26.07
CA LYS A 517 -13.59 17.72 -26.27
C LYS A 517 -12.16 18.00 -25.79
N THR A 518 -11.87 19.23 -25.40
CA THR A 518 -10.49 19.65 -25.10
C THR A 518 -10.46 20.47 -23.83
N SER A 519 -9.73 20.00 -22.84
CA SER A 519 -9.45 20.73 -21.61
C SER A 519 -7.94 20.88 -21.40
N LEU A 520 -7.55 21.97 -20.75
CA LEU A 520 -6.19 22.25 -20.30
C LEU A 520 -6.21 22.37 -18.78
N ALA A 521 -5.32 21.63 -18.12
CA ALA A 521 -5.05 21.80 -16.70
C ALA A 521 -3.54 21.99 -16.50
N VAL A 522 -3.19 23.02 -15.77
CA VAL A 522 -1.81 23.29 -15.36
C VAL A 522 -1.80 23.39 -13.85
N HIS A 523 -0.90 22.70 -13.20
CA HIS A 523 -0.71 22.82 -11.76
C HIS A 523 0.78 22.84 -11.43
N TYR A 524 1.08 23.47 -10.31
CA TYR A 524 2.40 23.55 -9.72
C TYR A 524 2.31 23.20 -8.24
N ASP A 525 3.04 22.15 -7.84
CA ASP A 525 3.12 21.71 -6.47
C ASP A 525 4.54 21.96 -5.93
N TRP A 526 4.62 22.47 -4.72
CA TRP A 526 5.86 22.65 -4.00
C TRP A 526 5.73 22.06 -2.61
N THR A 527 6.60 21.09 -2.27
CA THR A 527 6.67 20.45 -0.97
C THR A 527 8.01 20.77 -0.33
N ASN A 528 7.96 21.31 0.88
CA ASN A 528 9.12 21.51 1.72
C ASN A 528 8.99 20.65 2.97
N MET A 529 9.93 19.72 3.18
CA MET A 529 9.94 18.81 4.32
C MET A 529 11.13 19.09 5.21
N SER A 530 10.92 19.04 6.51
CA SER A 530 11.95 19.03 7.54
C SER A 530 11.87 17.73 8.35
N ASN A 531 13.00 17.30 8.86
CA ASN A 531 13.13 16.04 9.58
C ASN A 531 12.68 14.81 8.77
N ALA A 532 12.83 14.85 7.44
CA ALA A 532 12.49 13.69 6.62
C ALA A 532 13.31 12.48 7.04
N VAL A 533 12.62 11.36 7.34
CA VAL A 533 13.31 10.13 7.74
C VAL A 533 13.89 9.46 6.51
N THR A 534 15.19 9.28 6.51
CA THR A 534 15.94 8.63 5.44
C THR A 534 16.91 7.58 6.01
N SER A 535 17.58 6.85 5.15
CA SER A 535 18.59 5.89 5.58
C SER A 535 19.88 6.04 4.77
N TYR A 536 20.99 5.80 5.44
CA TYR A 536 22.32 5.72 4.84
C TYR A 536 22.92 4.34 5.03
N SER A 537 23.58 3.84 4.01
CA SER A 537 24.40 2.66 4.12
C SER A 537 25.75 3.04 4.71
N VAL A 538 26.06 2.51 5.88
CA VAL A 538 27.32 2.75 6.60
C VAL A 538 28.14 1.49 6.59
N MET A 539 29.40 1.60 6.18
CA MET A 539 30.34 0.50 6.33
C MET A 539 30.68 0.31 7.81
N THR A 540 30.34 -0.84 8.36
CA THR A 540 30.53 -1.14 9.78
C THR A 540 31.81 -1.91 10.06
N LYS A 541 32.20 -2.80 9.17
CA LYS A 541 33.43 -3.61 9.29
C LYS A 541 33.87 -4.13 7.92
N ILE A 542 35.09 -4.60 7.85
CA ILE A 542 35.62 -5.35 6.71
C ILE A 542 35.84 -6.79 7.18
N VAL A 543 35.23 -7.75 6.51
CA VAL A 543 35.39 -9.18 6.77
C VAL A 543 35.97 -9.83 5.52
N ASN A 544 37.09 -10.50 5.64
CA ASN A 544 37.77 -11.15 4.52
C ASN A 544 37.98 -10.24 3.28
N ASN A 545 38.39 -8.99 3.50
CA ASN A 545 38.51 -7.94 2.48
C ASN A 545 37.17 -7.52 1.80
N VAL A 546 36.03 -7.89 2.36
CA VAL A 546 34.70 -7.48 1.87
C VAL A 546 34.10 -6.50 2.86
N PRO A 547 33.77 -5.26 2.44
CA PRO A 547 33.11 -4.30 3.31
C PRO A 547 31.68 -4.75 3.62
N GLN A 548 31.33 -4.70 4.89
CA GLN A 548 29.98 -4.95 5.39
C GLN A 548 29.28 -3.62 5.65
N TYR A 549 28.05 -3.51 5.21
CA TYR A 549 27.24 -2.29 5.32
C TYR A 549 25.99 -2.54 6.15
N GLU A 550 25.64 -1.57 6.94
CA GLU A 550 24.35 -1.49 7.64
C GLU A 550 23.61 -0.22 7.24
N ASN A 551 22.30 -0.33 7.11
CA ASN A 551 21.46 0.84 6.89
C ASN A 551 21.17 1.52 8.22
N ARG A 552 21.46 2.81 8.30
CA ARG A 552 21.22 3.66 9.46
C ARG A 552 20.12 4.67 9.17
N ALA A 553 19.11 4.75 10.03
CA ALA A 553 18.06 5.74 9.90
C ALA A 553 18.47 7.08 10.52
N VAL A 554 18.04 8.17 9.89
CA VAL A 554 18.30 9.54 10.33
C VAL A 554 17.20 10.47 9.82
N ASN A 555 16.97 11.56 10.55
CA ASN A 555 16.23 12.69 10.01
C ASN A 555 17.17 13.59 9.19
N ALA A 556 16.76 14.00 8.00
CA ALA A 556 17.49 14.84 7.07
C ALA A 556 16.79 16.19 6.85
#